data_f54a4300715a0068642bebeaffb31811
#
_entry.id   f54a4300715a0068642bebeaffb31811
#
_cell.length_a   1.000
_cell.length_b   1.000
_cell.length_c   1.000
_cell.angle_alpha   90.00
_cell.angle_beta   90.00
_cell.angle_gamma   90.00
#
_symmetry.space_group_name_H-M   'P 1'
#
loop_
_entity.id
_entity.type
_entity.pdbx_description
1 polymer ?
#
loop_
_entity_poly.entity_id
_entity_poly.type
_entity_poly.pdbx_seq_one_letter_code
_entity_poly.pdbx_strand_id
1 'polypeptide(L)'
;MNDRAIFGTLSGSFLVSNMPYQKDTTFTVEFNDDIITCKPLELEKLGVKGNPIEGVVYKVEYFDGSDDADDPVKTWYLTTDKNGKIYMDSSHVSTLPQYHSDTFFTYKGNVVLPVDGYLKATEVQAPAEYVVKDTPVTFVTSENQDMSTMVYNDMERCKVNLKKYDNDGKAIAGVEFELKFVKAAIPLTDRKNQYFSRLLDEGKTIVRSTDWEGNCYFDNLDQGDYEITEIKTAMGQTMLKDPIKFSIPFKMTQEEARDYGENLDMSKAKEDKDYTNKFFFFECTYEITNTPTFHLPETGATGTWKYGFVGLGIALVAGVGTAGMVVTKRRRRKKQNK
;
A
#
# COMPACT_ATOMS: atom_id res chain seq x y z
N MET A 1 31.77 8.94 -23.65
CA MET A 1 31.20 10.23 -23.28
C MET A 1 30.77 10.93 -24.54
N ASN A 2 29.52 10.83 -24.86
CA ASN A 2 28.95 11.64 -25.95
C ASN A 2 28.16 12.75 -25.26
N ASP A 3 28.81 13.91 -25.08
CA ASP A 3 28.10 15.15 -24.80
C ASP A 3 27.30 15.52 -26.06
N ARG A 4 26.13 14.95 -26.21
CA ARG A 4 25.14 15.48 -27.15
C ARG A 4 24.60 16.76 -26.48
N ALA A 5 25.16 17.87 -26.91
CA ALA A 5 24.54 19.16 -26.66
C ALA A 5 23.13 19.13 -27.30
N ILE A 6 22.13 19.48 -26.49
CA ILE A 6 20.74 19.60 -26.95
C ILE A 6 20.67 20.92 -27.73
N PHE A 7 20.91 20.87 -29.03
CA PHE A 7 20.87 22.04 -29.90
C PHE A 7 19.56 22.06 -30.66
N GLY A 8 18.77 23.08 -30.45
CA GLY A 8 17.80 23.52 -31.46
C GLY A 8 18.55 23.99 -32.69
N THR A 9 18.02 23.69 -33.88
CA THR A 9 18.61 24.14 -35.13
C THR A 9 18.43 25.65 -35.24
N LEU A 10 19.51 26.43 -35.07
CA LEU A 10 19.49 27.85 -35.35
C LEU A 10 19.75 28.06 -36.81
N SER A 11 18.76 28.52 -37.58
CA SER A 11 18.98 29.01 -38.95
C SER A 11 18.89 30.52 -38.94
N GLY A 12 20.02 31.17 -39.14
CA GLY A 12 20.11 32.62 -39.31
C GLY A 12 20.92 32.97 -40.54
N SER A 13 20.51 33.98 -41.28
CA SER A 13 21.33 34.63 -42.32
C SER A 13 21.66 36.06 -41.91
N PHE A 14 22.91 36.42 -41.98
CA PHE A 14 23.30 37.82 -41.84
C PHE A 14 23.90 38.35 -43.13
N LEU A 15 23.54 39.57 -43.48
CA LEU A 15 24.04 40.28 -44.66
C LEU A 15 25.18 41.15 -44.19
N VAL A 16 26.37 40.90 -44.75
CA VAL A 16 27.49 41.80 -44.66
C VAL A 16 27.43 42.71 -45.90
N SER A 17 26.88 43.91 -45.72
CA SER A 17 26.85 44.91 -46.79
C SER A 17 27.70 46.11 -46.40
N ASN A 18 28.50 46.58 -47.40
CA ASN A 18 29.27 47.85 -47.33
C ASN A 18 30.36 47.98 -46.24
N MET A 19 31.08 46.93 -45.90
CA MET A 19 32.30 47.06 -45.16
C MET A 19 33.46 47.39 -46.11
N PRO A 20 34.27 48.45 -45.80
CA PRO A 20 35.50 48.66 -46.51
C PRO A 20 36.43 47.47 -46.29
N TYR A 21 37.04 46.99 -47.37
CA TYR A 21 37.97 45.87 -47.31
C TYR A 21 39.17 46.26 -46.46
N GLN A 22 39.26 45.73 -45.23
CA GLN A 22 40.44 45.74 -44.40
C GLN A 22 41.01 44.34 -44.32
N LYS A 23 42.26 44.23 -44.70
CA LYS A 23 43.05 42.99 -44.58
C LYS A 23 43.22 42.76 -43.06
N ASP A 24 42.83 41.58 -42.56
CA ASP A 24 42.95 41.19 -41.17
C ASP A 24 41.82 41.64 -40.21
N THR A 25 40.58 41.69 -40.71
CA THR A 25 39.41 41.88 -39.80
C THR A 25 38.94 40.54 -39.27
N THR A 26 39.04 40.36 -37.94
CA THR A 26 38.46 39.20 -37.24
C THR A 26 37.08 39.59 -36.75
N PHE A 27 36.09 38.79 -37.09
CA PHE A 27 34.74 38.94 -36.58
C PHE A 27 34.55 37.89 -35.50
N THR A 28 34.14 38.30 -34.30
CA THR A 28 33.66 37.41 -33.27
C THR A 28 32.14 37.45 -33.30
N VAL A 29 31.53 36.33 -33.57
CA VAL A 29 30.09 36.19 -33.42
C VAL A 29 29.85 35.39 -32.17
N GLU A 30 29.25 36.03 -31.18
CA GLU A 30 28.79 35.35 -29.95
C GLU A 30 27.37 34.86 -30.23
N PHE A 31 27.20 33.56 -30.19
CA PHE A 31 25.87 32.93 -30.21
C PHE A 31 25.44 32.69 -28.75
N ASN A 32 24.36 33.31 -28.36
CA ASN A 32 23.70 33.02 -27.10
C ASN A 32 22.53 32.10 -27.43
N ASP A 33 22.74 30.81 -27.32
CA ASP A 33 21.68 29.84 -27.45
C ASP A 33 20.98 29.70 -26.11
N ASP A 34 19.72 30.13 -26.03
CA ASP A 34 18.87 29.75 -24.91
C ASP A 34 18.43 28.29 -25.14
N ILE A 35 18.80 27.42 -24.23
CA ILE A 35 18.37 26.03 -24.27
C ILE A 35 16.87 25.97 -23.96
N ILE A 36 16.10 25.45 -24.91
CA ILE A 36 14.69 25.16 -24.70
C ILE A 36 14.59 23.90 -23.81
N THR A 37 13.94 24.03 -22.68
CA THR A 37 13.77 22.93 -21.73
C THR A 37 12.31 22.79 -21.32
N CYS A 38 11.94 21.58 -20.94
CA CYS A 38 10.65 21.27 -20.35
C CYS A 38 10.73 21.36 -18.82
N LYS A 39 9.62 21.68 -18.17
CA LYS A 39 9.50 21.57 -16.70
C LYS A 39 9.66 20.13 -16.28
N PRO A 40 10.29 19.88 -15.12
CA PRO A 40 10.35 18.52 -14.56
C PRO A 40 8.96 18.01 -14.12
N LEU A 41 8.83 16.68 -14.02
CA LEU A 41 7.62 16.02 -13.55
C LEU A 41 7.27 16.43 -12.13
N GLU A 42 5.99 16.74 -11.92
CA GLU A 42 5.37 16.85 -10.60
C GLU A 42 4.24 15.80 -10.50
N LEU A 43 4.31 14.91 -9.52
CA LEU A 43 3.30 13.88 -9.32
C LEU A 43 2.74 13.95 -7.90
N GLU A 44 1.41 13.88 -7.77
CA GLU A 44 0.73 13.74 -6.49
C GLU A 44 0.09 12.36 -6.37
N LYS A 45 0.46 11.61 -5.33
CA LYS A 45 0.00 10.25 -5.06
C LYS A 45 -0.96 10.22 -3.89
N LEU A 46 -2.17 9.75 -4.17
CA LEU A 46 -3.25 9.66 -3.19
C LEU A 46 -3.80 8.24 -3.09
N GLY A 47 -4.29 7.89 -1.92
CA GLY A 47 -5.19 6.75 -1.75
C GLY A 47 -6.61 7.10 -2.20
N VAL A 48 -7.43 6.08 -2.42
CA VAL A 48 -8.84 6.25 -2.83
C VAL A 48 -9.68 7.06 -1.83
N LYS A 49 -9.24 7.18 -0.60
CA LYS A 49 -9.88 8.03 0.43
C LYS A 49 -9.39 9.49 0.41
N GLY A 50 -8.57 9.86 -0.57
CA GLY A 50 -8.01 11.20 -0.74
C GLY A 50 -6.82 11.52 0.18
N ASN A 51 -6.37 10.55 0.95
CA ASN A 51 -5.18 10.68 1.79
C ASN A 51 -3.91 10.61 0.95
N PRO A 52 -2.88 11.44 1.24
CA PRO A 52 -1.59 11.30 0.60
C PRO A 52 -0.94 9.96 0.98
N ILE A 53 -0.18 9.38 0.05
CA ILE A 53 0.58 8.15 0.30
C ILE A 53 2.06 8.48 0.24
N GLU A 54 2.73 8.37 1.39
CA GLU A 54 4.18 8.49 1.53
C GLU A 54 4.86 7.18 1.11
N GLY A 55 6.08 7.28 0.57
CA GLY A 55 6.95 6.12 0.33
C GLY A 55 6.68 5.37 -0.99
N VAL A 56 5.72 5.77 -1.80
CA VAL A 56 5.49 5.13 -3.11
C VAL A 56 6.66 5.43 -4.04
N VAL A 57 7.23 4.38 -4.64
CA VAL A 57 8.37 4.52 -5.56
C VAL A 57 7.91 4.44 -7.00
N TYR A 58 8.31 5.43 -7.77
CA TYR A 58 8.12 5.49 -9.22
C TYR A 58 9.44 5.30 -9.94
N LYS A 59 9.47 4.40 -10.92
CA LYS A 59 10.49 4.35 -11.96
C LYS A 59 10.13 5.38 -13.02
N VAL A 60 10.94 6.40 -13.18
CA VAL A 60 10.76 7.47 -14.15
C VAL A 60 11.83 7.32 -15.23
N GLU A 61 11.42 7.13 -16.46
CA GLU A 61 12.27 6.86 -17.62
C GLU A 61 12.11 7.97 -18.65
N TYR A 62 13.24 8.49 -19.14
CA TYR A 62 13.28 9.46 -20.21
C TYR A 62 13.85 8.81 -21.48
N PHE A 63 13.14 8.97 -22.58
CA PHE A 63 13.48 8.48 -23.91
C PHE A 63 13.73 9.66 -24.86
N ASP A 64 14.73 9.52 -25.71
CA ASP A 64 15.05 10.49 -26.76
C ASP A 64 14.23 10.15 -28.01
N GLY A 65 12.99 10.64 -28.07
CA GLY A 65 12.03 10.34 -29.12
C GLY A 65 10.59 10.52 -28.64
N SER A 66 9.63 10.16 -29.49
CA SER A 66 8.21 10.38 -29.21
C SER A 66 7.51 9.27 -28.44
N ASP A 67 8.21 8.17 -28.16
CA ASP A 67 7.67 6.98 -27.49
C ASP A 67 8.78 6.21 -26.73
N ASP A 68 8.45 5.04 -26.19
CA ASP A 68 9.33 4.14 -25.44
C ASP A 68 9.78 2.92 -26.25
N ALA A 69 9.93 3.07 -27.58
CA ALA A 69 10.34 1.96 -28.45
C ALA A 69 11.83 1.59 -28.29
N ASP A 70 12.66 2.54 -27.89
CA ASP A 70 14.09 2.36 -27.62
C ASP A 70 14.36 2.19 -26.11
N ASP A 71 15.61 1.93 -25.75
CA ASP A 71 16.04 1.93 -24.35
C ASP A 71 16.02 3.36 -23.78
N PRO A 72 15.66 3.53 -22.48
CA PRO A 72 15.66 4.85 -21.87
C PRO A 72 17.06 5.44 -21.80
N VAL A 73 17.17 6.73 -22.13
CA VAL A 73 18.43 7.49 -22.01
C VAL A 73 18.82 7.69 -20.54
N LYS A 74 17.80 7.88 -19.69
CA LYS A 74 17.98 7.99 -18.24
C LYS A 74 16.81 7.36 -17.49
N THR A 75 17.14 6.81 -16.31
CA THR A 75 16.19 6.23 -15.39
C THR A 75 16.39 6.79 -14.00
N TRP A 76 15.31 7.18 -13.34
CA TRP A 76 15.29 7.62 -11.96
C TRP A 76 14.26 6.84 -11.16
N TYR A 77 14.57 6.57 -9.91
CA TYR A 77 13.61 6.03 -8.94
C TYR A 77 13.31 7.10 -7.92
N LEU A 78 12.08 7.60 -7.95
CA LEU A 78 11.64 8.72 -7.13
C LEU A 78 10.60 8.25 -6.12
N THR A 79 10.69 8.74 -4.87
CA THR A 79 9.82 8.35 -3.77
C THR A 79 8.93 9.51 -3.34
N THR A 80 7.65 9.24 -3.10
CA THR A 80 6.71 10.24 -2.60
C THR A 80 7.05 10.66 -1.17
N ASP A 81 6.94 11.97 -0.91
CA ASP A 81 7.07 12.55 0.42
C ASP A 81 5.81 12.31 1.29
N LYS A 82 5.81 12.83 2.53
CA LYS A 82 4.67 12.77 3.47
C LYS A 82 3.38 13.41 2.96
N ASN A 83 3.46 14.28 1.96
CA ASN A 83 2.31 14.90 1.31
C ASN A 83 1.86 14.13 0.05
N GLY A 84 2.49 12.99 -0.22
CA GLY A 84 2.25 12.17 -1.41
C GLY A 84 2.85 12.76 -2.69
N LYS A 85 3.79 13.69 -2.60
CA LYS A 85 4.33 14.40 -3.76
C LYS A 85 5.69 13.86 -4.18
N ILE A 86 5.91 13.87 -5.49
CA ILE A 86 7.21 13.67 -6.12
C ILE A 86 7.55 14.92 -6.93
N TYR A 87 8.79 15.36 -6.77
CA TYR A 87 9.45 16.31 -7.65
C TYR A 87 10.74 15.68 -8.17
N MET A 88 11.15 16.04 -9.38
CA MET A 88 12.43 15.58 -9.95
C MET A 88 13.59 16.36 -9.33
N ASP A 89 13.94 16.02 -8.11
CA ASP A 89 15.06 16.57 -7.38
C ASP A 89 15.75 15.51 -6.50
N SER A 90 16.90 15.85 -5.94
CA SER A 90 17.70 14.91 -5.15
C SER A 90 17.02 14.46 -3.85
N SER A 91 16.06 15.22 -3.32
CA SER A 91 15.37 14.89 -2.07
C SER A 91 14.33 13.78 -2.24
N HIS A 92 13.85 13.58 -3.48
CA HIS A 92 12.89 12.55 -3.84
C HIS A 92 13.53 11.29 -4.44
N VAL A 93 14.85 11.30 -4.67
CA VAL A 93 15.53 10.08 -5.14
C VAL A 93 15.41 8.98 -4.10
N SER A 94 14.95 7.80 -4.51
CA SER A 94 14.80 6.65 -3.63
C SER A 94 16.13 6.25 -3.01
N THR A 95 16.14 6.07 -1.69
CA THR A 95 17.30 5.59 -0.93
C THR A 95 17.31 4.07 -0.75
N LEU A 96 16.32 3.36 -1.30
CA LEU A 96 16.23 1.91 -1.20
C LEU A 96 17.33 1.25 -2.02
N PRO A 97 18.07 0.26 -1.46
CA PRO A 97 19.29 -0.27 -2.06
C PRO A 97 19.09 -1.01 -3.40
N GLN A 98 17.87 -1.44 -3.69
CA GLN A 98 17.53 -2.10 -4.95
C GLN A 98 17.34 -1.14 -6.11
N TYR A 99 17.24 0.18 -5.86
CA TYR A 99 16.98 1.19 -6.86
C TYR A 99 18.19 2.09 -7.09
N HIS A 100 18.57 2.24 -8.37
CA HIS A 100 19.71 3.06 -8.77
C HIS A 100 19.24 4.09 -9.77
N SER A 101 19.43 5.36 -9.43
CA SER A 101 19.03 6.49 -10.27
C SER A 101 20.22 7.10 -11.00
N ASP A 102 20.00 7.51 -12.25
CA ASP A 102 20.93 8.36 -12.98
C ASP A 102 20.98 9.77 -12.41
N THR A 103 22.00 10.52 -12.80
CA THR A 103 22.06 11.96 -12.53
C THR A 103 20.99 12.69 -13.34
N PHE A 104 20.35 13.72 -12.76
CA PHE A 104 19.40 14.55 -13.49
C PHE A 104 20.08 15.32 -14.63
N PHE A 105 19.29 15.67 -15.65
CA PHE A 105 19.69 16.73 -16.57
C PHE A 105 19.63 18.06 -15.81
N THR A 106 20.65 18.90 -16.01
CA THR A 106 20.71 20.19 -15.32
C THR A 106 21.10 21.30 -16.28
N TYR A 107 20.48 22.46 -16.12
CA TYR A 107 20.85 23.70 -16.81
C TYR A 107 20.87 24.87 -15.84
N LYS A 108 22.00 25.60 -15.79
CA LYS A 108 22.22 26.71 -14.84
C LYS A 108 21.90 26.31 -13.37
N GLY A 109 22.19 25.05 -13.01
CA GLY A 109 21.97 24.52 -11.65
C GLY A 109 20.54 24.05 -11.34
N ASN A 110 19.61 24.19 -12.26
CA ASN A 110 18.24 23.66 -12.11
C ASN A 110 18.09 22.32 -12.83
N VAL A 111 17.28 21.44 -12.27
CA VAL A 111 16.86 20.20 -12.95
C VAL A 111 15.94 20.58 -14.11
N VAL A 112 16.21 20.03 -15.26
CA VAL A 112 15.45 20.26 -16.50
C VAL A 112 15.23 18.94 -17.23
N LEU A 113 14.28 18.91 -18.15
CA LEU A 113 14.13 17.82 -19.11
C LEU A 113 14.35 18.35 -20.53
N PRO A 114 15.04 17.60 -21.41
CA PRO A 114 15.12 17.95 -22.82
C PRO A 114 13.72 17.94 -23.44
N VAL A 115 13.48 18.82 -24.40
CA VAL A 115 12.27 18.79 -25.25
C VAL A 115 12.38 17.70 -26.31
N ASP A 116 11.27 17.43 -26.99
CA ASP A 116 11.17 16.42 -28.08
C ASP A 116 11.48 14.98 -27.61
N GLY A 117 11.32 14.73 -26.32
CA GLY A 117 11.47 13.42 -25.71
C GLY A 117 10.14 12.88 -25.16
N TYR A 118 10.23 11.71 -24.57
CA TYR A 118 9.11 11.00 -23.97
C TYR A 118 9.46 10.62 -22.53
N LEU A 119 8.56 10.94 -21.59
CA LEU A 119 8.71 10.61 -20.16
C LEU A 119 7.66 9.58 -19.78
N LYS A 120 8.10 8.52 -19.11
CA LYS A 120 7.25 7.44 -18.62
C LYS A 120 7.50 7.23 -17.11
N ALA A 121 6.46 7.37 -16.32
CA ALA A 121 6.50 7.16 -14.86
C ALA A 121 5.65 5.96 -14.49
N THR A 122 6.28 4.89 -14.00
CA THR A 122 5.63 3.63 -13.59
C THR A 122 5.81 3.42 -12.11
N GLU A 123 4.74 3.17 -11.39
CA GLU A 123 4.81 2.78 -9.99
C GLU A 123 5.41 1.38 -9.86
N VAL A 124 6.45 1.23 -9.05
CA VAL A 124 7.16 -0.04 -8.86
C VAL A 124 7.06 -0.58 -7.44
N GLN A 125 6.70 0.28 -6.48
CA GLN A 125 6.55 -0.12 -5.08
C GLN A 125 5.61 0.83 -4.33
N ALA A 126 4.82 0.26 -3.42
CA ALA A 126 3.97 0.99 -2.48
C ALA A 126 3.95 0.30 -1.11
N PRO A 127 3.58 1.00 -0.01
CA PRO A 127 3.32 0.37 1.28
C PRO A 127 2.33 -0.78 1.18
N ALA A 128 2.46 -1.79 2.06
CA ALA A 128 1.72 -3.06 1.97
C ALA A 128 0.20 -2.89 1.97
N GLU A 129 -0.32 -1.83 2.56
CA GLU A 129 -1.76 -1.51 2.61
C GLU A 129 -2.37 -1.18 1.24
N TYR A 130 -1.54 -0.87 0.23
CA TYR A 130 -1.98 -0.43 -1.08
C TYR A 130 -1.67 -1.43 -2.18
N VAL A 131 -2.50 -1.43 -3.20
CA VAL A 131 -2.27 -2.15 -4.45
C VAL A 131 -1.36 -1.30 -5.33
N VAL A 132 -0.23 -1.86 -5.75
CA VAL A 132 0.67 -1.19 -6.72
C VAL A 132 -0.06 -1.04 -8.06
N LYS A 133 -0.01 0.16 -8.63
CA LYS A 133 -0.62 0.47 -9.92
C LYS A 133 0.47 0.62 -10.97
N ASP A 134 0.77 -0.45 -11.66
CA ASP A 134 1.84 -0.56 -12.67
C ASP A 134 1.52 0.10 -14.02
N THR A 135 0.31 0.64 -14.19
CA THR A 135 -0.06 1.40 -15.40
C THR A 135 0.72 2.71 -15.43
N PRO A 136 1.57 2.94 -16.44
CA PRO A 136 2.42 4.12 -16.49
C PRO A 136 1.61 5.40 -16.76
N VAL A 137 2.12 6.50 -16.26
CA VAL A 137 1.77 7.86 -16.70
C VAL A 137 2.83 8.33 -17.66
N THR A 138 2.41 8.91 -18.78
CA THR A 138 3.32 9.27 -19.87
C THR A 138 3.12 10.70 -20.32
N PHE A 139 4.21 11.34 -20.76
CA PHE A 139 4.22 12.70 -21.29
C PHE A 139 5.18 12.80 -22.48
N VAL A 140 4.79 13.57 -23.48
CA VAL A 140 5.73 14.07 -24.50
C VAL A 140 6.34 15.34 -23.95
N THR A 141 7.66 15.42 -23.88
CA THR A 141 8.36 16.60 -23.38
C THR A 141 8.38 17.69 -24.43
N SER A 142 7.77 18.83 -24.16
CA SER A 142 7.76 19.99 -25.05
C SER A 142 7.94 21.28 -24.27
N GLU A 143 8.30 22.35 -24.95
CA GLU A 143 8.44 23.66 -24.33
C GLU A 143 7.14 24.04 -23.60
N ASN A 144 7.28 24.48 -22.33
CA ASN A 144 6.16 24.87 -21.46
C ASN A 144 5.10 23.79 -21.16
N GLN A 145 5.39 22.50 -21.50
CA GLN A 145 4.50 21.41 -21.13
C GLN A 145 4.34 21.34 -19.61
N ASP A 146 3.09 21.28 -19.17
CA ASP A 146 2.76 20.93 -17.80
C ASP A 146 2.76 19.41 -17.66
N MET A 147 3.67 18.89 -16.84
CA MET A 147 3.78 17.47 -16.51
C MET A 147 3.30 17.18 -15.10
N SER A 148 2.38 17.97 -14.58
CA SER A 148 1.72 17.71 -13.30
C SER A 148 0.64 16.65 -13.47
N THR A 149 0.59 15.69 -12.56
CA THR A 149 -0.45 14.66 -12.56
C THR A 149 -0.79 14.19 -11.16
N MET A 150 -2.01 13.63 -11.03
CA MET A 150 -2.51 13.04 -9.80
C MET A 150 -2.86 11.57 -10.05
N VAL A 151 -2.33 10.67 -9.24
CA VAL A 151 -2.52 9.22 -9.37
C VAL A 151 -3.06 8.65 -8.06
N TYR A 152 -3.97 7.68 -8.17
CA TYR A 152 -4.62 7.06 -7.02
C TYR A 152 -4.27 5.58 -6.93
N ASN A 153 -4.04 5.07 -5.69
CA ASN A 153 -3.99 3.65 -5.40
C ASN A 153 -5.22 3.20 -4.63
N ASP A 154 -5.70 2.02 -5.02
CA ASP A 154 -6.65 1.26 -4.21
C ASP A 154 -5.96 0.69 -2.98
N MET A 155 -6.73 0.51 -1.91
CA MET A 155 -6.29 -0.24 -0.74
C MET A 155 -6.47 -1.75 -1.00
N GLU A 156 -5.57 -2.56 -0.45
CA GLU A 156 -5.76 -4.01 -0.40
C GLU A 156 -7.06 -4.36 0.31
N ARG A 157 -7.82 -5.27 -0.28
CA ARG A 157 -9.10 -5.74 0.28
C ARG A 157 -8.88 -6.86 1.26
N CYS A 158 -9.75 -6.89 2.28
CA CYS A 158 -9.64 -7.84 3.36
C CYS A 158 -10.75 -8.90 3.30
N LYS A 159 -10.47 -10.05 3.93
CA LYS A 159 -11.39 -11.17 4.03
C LYS A 159 -11.35 -11.79 5.42
N VAL A 160 -12.52 -12.12 5.95
CA VAL A 160 -12.66 -12.83 7.23
C VAL A 160 -13.43 -14.12 6.98
N ASN A 161 -12.84 -15.24 7.37
CA ASN A 161 -13.47 -16.54 7.36
C ASN A 161 -13.88 -16.93 8.77
N LEU A 162 -15.06 -17.52 8.91
CA LEU A 162 -15.55 -18.11 10.15
C LEU A 162 -15.76 -19.59 9.92
N LYS A 163 -15.38 -20.40 10.91
CA LYS A 163 -15.72 -21.83 10.97
C LYS A 163 -16.45 -22.11 12.27
N LYS A 164 -17.64 -22.65 12.17
CA LYS A 164 -18.53 -22.88 13.28
C LYS A 164 -18.65 -24.35 13.63
N TYR A 165 -18.34 -24.69 14.89
CA TYR A 165 -18.35 -26.04 15.43
C TYR A 165 -19.15 -26.14 16.73
N ASP A 166 -19.62 -27.34 17.06
CA ASP A 166 -20.03 -27.72 18.39
C ASP A 166 -18.83 -28.18 19.26
N ASN A 167 -19.08 -28.56 20.51
CA ASN A 167 -18.03 -29.02 21.41
C ASN A 167 -17.37 -30.34 20.98
N ASP A 168 -18.02 -31.12 20.15
CA ASP A 168 -17.50 -32.39 19.60
C ASP A 168 -16.73 -32.17 18.30
N GLY A 169 -16.58 -30.92 17.86
CA GLY A 169 -15.88 -30.55 16.64
C GLY A 169 -16.71 -30.75 15.37
N LYS A 170 -18.02 -30.97 15.52
CA LYS A 170 -18.92 -31.13 14.37
C LYS A 170 -19.34 -29.74 13.85
N ALA A 171 -19.30 -29.58 12.54
CA ALA A 171 -19.73 -28.36 11.86
C ALA A 171 -21.20 -28.03 12.11
N ILE A 172 -21.52 -26.76 12.32
CA ILE A 172 -22.88 -26.27 12.54
C ILE A 172 -23.30 -25.36 11.39
N ALA A 173 -24.33 -25.76 10.66
CA ALA A 173 -24.94 -24.98 9.58
C ALA A 173 -26.03 -24.03 10.09
N GLY A 174 -26.32 -22.97 9.30
CA GLY A 174 -27.44 -22.06 9.52
C GLY A 174 -27.28 -21.10 10.69
N VAL A 175 -26.09 -20.99 11.24
CA VAL A 175 -25.74 -19.98 12.25
C VAL A 175 -25.54 -18.65 11.54
N GLU A 176 -26.20 -17.60 12.02
CA GLU A 176 -26.10 -16.26 11.39
C GLU A 176 -25.16 -15.36 12.18
N PHE A 177 -24.23 -14.75 11.47
CA PHE A 177 -23.29 -13.77 11.97
C PHE A 177 -23.54 -12.41 11.34
N GLU A 178 -23.54 -11.37 12.16
CA GLU A 178 -23.51 -9.98 11.74
C GLU A 178 -22.10 -9.44 11.89
N LEU A 179 -21.51 -8.96 10.79
CA LEU A 179 -20.28 -8.21 10.77
C LEU A 179 -20.61 -6.72 10.71
N LYS A 180 -20.14 -5.95 11.69
CA LYS A 180 -20.28 -4.50 11.76
C LYS A 180 -18.94 -3.83 11.48
N PHE A 181 -18.91 -2.88 10.55
CA PHE A 181 -17.78 -1.99 10.34
C PHE A 181 -17.79 -0.89 11.38
N VAL A 182 -16.78 -0.86 12.25
CA VAL A 182 -16.72 0.07 13.39
C VAL A 182 -15.99 1.34 13.04
N LYS A 183 -14.79 1.21 12.42
CA LYS A 183 -13.94 2.35 12.11
C LYS A 183 -13.00 2.05 10.96
N ALA A 184 -12.85 2.96 10.03
CA ALA A 184 -11.88 2.87 8.94
C ALA A 184 -10.44 3.00 9.46
N ALA A 185 -9.51 2.20 8.92
CA ALA A 185 -8.08 2.34 9.20
C ALA A 185 -7.54 3.70 8.75
N ILE A 186 -8.02 4.17 7.59
CA ILE A 186 -7.73 5.49 7.04
C ILE A 186 -9.05 6.24 6.92
N PRO A 187 -9.23 7.36 7.63
CA PRO A 187 -10.45 8.14 7.54
C PRO A 187 -10.60 8.74 6.14
N LEU A 188 -11.85 8.93 5.73
CA LEU A 188 -12.17 9.67 4.52
C LEU A 188 -11.72 11.12 4.68
N THR A 189 -11.00 11.66 3.69
CA THR A 189 -10.65 13.07 3.66
C THR A 189 -11.76 13.86 2.94
N ASP A 190 -11.79 15.17 3.12
CA ASP A 190 -12.74 16.07 2.43
C ASP A 190 -12.52 16.16 0.91
N ARG A 191 -11.48 15.54 0.38
CA ARG A 191 -11.22 15.50 -1.06
C ARG A 191 -12.25 14.61 -1.73
N LYS A 192 -13.17 15.22 -2.45
CA LYS A 192 -14.19 14.51 -3.21
C LYS A 192 -13.54 13.74 -4.37
N ASN A 193 -13.68 12.42 -4.35
CA ASN A 193 -13.20 11.54 -5.40
C ASN A 193 -14.32 10.58 -5.82
N GLN A 194 -14.46 10.32 -7.11
CA GLN A 194 -15.45 9.41 -7.67
C GLN A 194 -15.28 7.94 -7.20
N TYR A 195 -14.14 7.58 -6.62
CA TYR A 195 -13.87 6.24 -6.08
C TYR A 195 -14.56 5.95 -4.74
N PHE A 196 -15.08 6.97 -4.04
CA PHE A 196 -15.67 6.82 -2.70
C PHE A 196 -17.01 6.08 -2.67
N SER A 197 -17.69 5.95 -3.80
CA SER A 197 -19.02 5.32 -3.86
C SER A 197 -19.06 3.82 -3.54
N ARG A 198 -17.90 3.17 -3.37
CA ARG A 198 -17.77 1.73 -3.10
C ARG A 198 -17.32 1.38 -1.69
N LEU A 199 -17.03 2.37 -0.86
CA LEU A 199 -16.55 2.15 0.51
C LEU A 199 -17.73 1.85 1.44
N LEU A 200 -17.51 0.90 2.37
CA LEU A 200 -18.46 0.64 3.44
C LEU A 200 -18.47 1.84 4.39
N ASP A 201 -19.66 2.34 4.73
CA ASP A 201 -19.78 3.38 5.75
C ASP A 201 -19.63 2.79 7.15
N GLU A 202 -18.99 3.52 8.05
CA GLU A 202 -18.90 3.15 9.46
C GLU A 202 -20.28 2.94 10.06
N GLY A 203 -20.44 1.88 10.85
CA GLY A 203 -21.71 1.46 11.44
C GLY A 203 -22.57 0.56 10.56
N LYS A 204 -22.23 0.36 9.28
CA LYS A 204 -22.93 -0.61 8.43
C LYS A 204 -22.63 -2.04 8.82
N THR A 205 -23.62 -2.89 8.61
CA THR A 205 -23.57 -4.32 8.92
C THR A 205 -23.81 -5.19 7.70
N ILE A 206 -23.21 -6.38 7.72
CA ILE A 206 -23.39 -7.45 6.73
C ILE A 206 -23.74 -8.71 7.50
N VAL A 207 -24.82 -9.42 7.09
CA VAL A 207 -25.21 -10.69 7.68
C VAL A 207 -24.88 -11.82 6.73
N ARG A 208 -24.32 -12.91 7.28
CA ARG A 208 -24.01 -14.16 6.56
C ARG A 208 -24.37 -15.35 7.45
N SER A 209 -24.72 -16.47 6.79
CA SER A 209 -25.03 -17.74 7.47
C SER A 209 -23.95 -18.77 7.17
N THR A 210 -23.70 -19.67 8.12
CA THR A 210 -22.82 -20.82 7.90
C THR A 210 -23.45 -21.84 6.96
N ASP A 211 -22.62 -22.41 6.09
CA ASP A 211 -22.97 -23.52 5.21
C ASP A 211 -23.00 -24.86 5.95
N TRP A 212 -23.20 -25.95 5.22
CA TRP A 212 -23.27 -27.32 5.77
C TRP A 212 -21.94 -27.82 6.36
N GLU A 213 -20.81 -27.20 5.98
CA GLU A 213 -19.48 -27.44 6.56
C GLU A 213 -19.15 -26.49 7.71
N GLY A 214 -20.11 -25.65 8.11
CA GLY A 214 -19.93 -24.65 9.16
C GLY A 214 -19.13 -23.42 8.73
N ASN A 215 -18.87 -23.25 7.44
CA ASN A 215 -18.11 -22.11 6.93
C ASN A 215 -19.02 -20.91 6.66
N CYS A 216 -18.50 -19.74 6.97
CA CYS A 216 -19.07 -18.44 6.63
C CYS A 216 -17.92 -17.49 6.32
N TYR A 217 -18.09 -16.58 5.37
CA TYR A 217 -17.04 -15.61 5.07
C TYR A 217 -17.60 -14.23 4.73
N PHE A 218 -16.80 -13.22 5.01
CA PHE A 218 -16.99 -11.83 4.63
C PHE A 218 -15.78 -11.41 3.81
N ASP A 219 -15.99 -11.10 2.55
CA ASP A 219 -14.96 -10.72 1.59
C ASP A 219 -15.09 -9.25 1.15
N ASN A 220 -14.12 -8.78 0.40
CA ASN A 220 -14.09 -7.43 -0.15
C ASN A 220 -14.26 -6.34 0.91
N LEU A 221 -13.71 -6.57 2.11
CA LEU A 221 -13.79 -5.64 3.22
C LEU A 221 -12.76 -4.52 3.11
N ASP A 222 -13.13 -3.34 3.57
CA ASP A 222 -12.18 -2.25 3.80
C ASP A 222 -11.26 -2.56 4.97
N GLN A 223 -10.09 -1.95 4.98
CA GLN A 223 -9.19 -2.02 6.13
C GLN A 223 -9.73 -1.20 7.30
N GLY A 224 -9.75 -1.78 8.49
CA GLY A 224 -10.28 -1.10 9.67
C GLY A 224 -10.66 -2.02 10.83
N ASP A 225 -11.41 -1.48 11.76
CA ASP A 225 -11.91 -2.16 12.95
C ASP A 225 -13.30 -2.72 12.71
N TYR A 226 -13.51 -3.96 13.14
CA TYR A 226 -14.74 -4.71 12.94
C TYR A 226 -15.20 -5.39 14.21
N GLU A 227 -16.50 -5.70 14.26
CA GLU A 227 -17.15 -6.46 15.31
C GLU A 227 -18.04 -7.53 14.69
N ILE A 228 -17.85 -8.80 15.07
CA ILE A 228 -18.68 -9.93 14.66
C ILE A 228 -19.57 -10.36 15.83
N THR A 229 -20.88 -10.41 15.59
CA THR A 229 -21.87 -10.88 16.57
C THR A 229 -22.59 -12.09 16.00
N GLU A 230 -22.73 -13.15 16.78
CA GLU A 230 -23.63 -14.24 16.44
C GLU A 230 -25.07 -13.81 16.78
N ILE A 231 -25.91 -13.64 15.76
CA ILE A 231 -27.28 -13.13 15.92
C ILE A 231 -28.35 -14.24 15.89
N LYS A 232 -27.96 -15.45 15.42
CA LYS A 232 -28.82 -16.63 15.45
C LYS A 232 -27.95 -17.87 15.50
N THR A 233 -28.29 -18.79 16.38
CA THR A 233 -27.62 -20.09 16.51
C THR A 233 -28.50 -21.25 16.09
N ALA A 234 -27.93 -22.43 15.97
CA ALA A 234 -28.69 -23.66 15.72
C ALA A 234 -29.48 -24.11 16.97
N MET A 235 -30.58 -24.85 16.72
CA MET A 235 -31.40 -25.37 17.80
C MET A 235 -30.57 -26.22 18.78
N GLY A 236 -30.73 -25.98 20.07
CA GLY A 236 -30.02 -26.72 21.10
C GLY A 236 -28.58 -26.24 21.38
N GLN A 237 -28.16 -25.14 20.77
CA GLN A 237 -26.85 -24.52 21.01
C GLN A 237 -26.98 -23.17 21.71
N THR A 238 -25.97 -22.77 22.49
CA THR A 238 -25.88 -21.42 23.06
C THR A 238 -25.19 -20.49 22.10
N MET A 239 -25.71 -19.26 21.96
CA MET A 239 -25.06 -18.23 21.17
C MET A 239 -23.74 -17.76 21.81
N LEU A 240 -22.85 -17.26 20.99
CA LEU A 240 -21.67 -16.52 21.43
C LEU A 240 -22.13 -15.32 22.27
N LYS A 241 -21.62 -15.22 23.51
CA LYS A 241 -22.08 -14.21 24.45
C LYS A 241 -21.57 -12.81 24.13
N ASP A 242 -20.29 -12.73 23.76
CA ASP A 242 -19.62 -11.47 23.52
C ASP A 242 -19.20 -11.36 22.05
N PRO A 243 -19.31 -10.17 21.44
CA PRO A 243 -18.84 -9.98 20.07
C PRO A 243 -17.33 -10.17 19.93
N ILE A 244 -16.91 -10.65 18.79
CA ILE A 244 -15.49 -10.74 18.40
C ILE A 244 -15.10 -9.40 17.80
N LYS A 245 -14.14 -8.70 18.42
CA LYS A 245 -13.60 -7.42 17.93
C LYS A 245 -12.21 -7.62 17.38
N PHE A 246 -11.95 -7.05 16.20
CA PHE A 246 -10.66 -7.18 15.53
C PHE A 246 -10.38 -6.03 14.60
N SER A 247 -9.11 -5.85 14.24
CA SER A 247 -8.66 -4.94 13.18
C SER A 247 -8.07 -5.75 12.03
N ILE A 248 -8.34 -5.35 10.79
CA ILE A 248 -7.80 -5.97 9.60
C ILE A 248 -7.27 -4.89 8.62
N PRO A 249 -6.07 -5.02 7.99
CA PRO A 249 -5.18 -6.17 8.02
C PRO A 249 -4.58 -6.38 9.41
N PHE A 250 -4.33 -7.63 9.73
CA PHE A 250 -3.57 -7.96 10.91
C PHE A 250 -2.08 -7.71 10.64
N LYS A 251 -1.41 -7.03 11.57
CA LYS A 251 0.00 -6.63 11.43
C LYS A 251 0.84 -7.30 12.49
N MET A 252 1.96 -7.88 12.07
CA MET A 252 2.84 -8.66 12.92
C MET A 252 4.29 -8.32 12.64
N THR A 253 5.08 -8.16 13.69
CA THR A 253 6.54 -8.03 13.56
C THR A 253 7.16 -9.39 13.20
N GLN A 254 8.41 -9.37 12.74
CA GLN A 254 9.15 -10.60 12.46
C GLN A 254 9.34 -11.47 13.72
N GLU A 255 9.49 -10.84 14.89
CA GLU A 255 9.62 -11.55 16.17
C GLU A 255 8.31 -12.25 16.54
N GLU A 256 7.17 -11.55 16.44
CA GLU A 256 5.85 -12.11 16.67
C GLU A 256 5.54 -13.26 15.71
N ALA A 257 5.83 -13.11 14.43
CA ALA A 257 5.65 -14.18 13.42
C ALA A 257 6.48 -15.43 13.74
N ARG A 258 7.70 -15.24 14.21
CA ARG A 258 8.58 -16.35 14.63
C ARG A 258 8.04 -17.08 15.87
N ASP A 259 7.42 -16.34 16.79
CA ASP A 259 6.84 -16.93 18.02
C ASP A 259 5.59 -17.77 17.73
N TYR A 260 4.86 -17.48 16.64
CA TYR A 260 3.76 -18.31 16.14
C TYR A 260 4.23 -19.61 15.46
N GLY A 261 5.45 -19.62 14.93
CA GLY A 261 6.08 -20.79 14.31
C GLY A 261 5.26 -21.35 13.13
N GLU A 262 5.18 -22.68 13.04
CA GLU A 262 4.51 -23.40 11.94
C GLU A 262 2.98 -23.21 11.88
N ASN A 263 2.38 -22.60 12.91
CA ASN A 263 0.94 -22.33 12.94
C ASN A 263 0.53 -21.12 12.12
N LEU A 264 1.50 -20.38 11.56
CA LEU A 264 1.27 -19.19 10.75
C LEU A 264 1.57 -19.49 9.28
N ASP A 265 0.56 -19.37 8.41
CA ASP A 265 0.74 -19.52 6.97
C ASP A 265 1.35 -18.25 6.36
N MET A 266 2.67 -18.20 6.34
CA MET A 266 3.42 -17.07 5.80
C MET A 266 3.23 -16.85 4.30
N SER A 267 2.67 -17.83 3.56
CA SER A 267 2.39 -17.65 2.13
C SER A 267 1.31 -16.60 1.85
N LYS A 268 0.51 -16.28 2.86
CA LYS A 268 -0.53 -15.24 2.80
C LYS A 268 -0.09 -13.89 3.36
N ALA A 269 1.14 -13.81 3.85
CA ALA A 269 1.69 -12.57 4.36
C ALA A 269 2.21 -11.68 3.22
N LYS A 270 1.87 -10.40 3.25
CA LYS A 270 2.53 -9.37 2.46
C LYS A 270 3.58 -8.71 3.35
N GLU A 271 4.84 -8.84 3.00
CA GLU A 271 5.93 -8.25 3.75
C GLU A 271 6.07 -6.77 3.42
N ASP A 272 6.11 -5.93 4.46
CA ASP A 272 6.30 -4.48 4.36
C ASP A 272 7.73 -4.09 4.80
N LYS A 273 8.71 -4.77 4.19
CA LYS A 273 10.12 -4.73 4.58
C LYS A 273 10.71 -3.34 4.57
N ASP A 274 10.41 -2.56 3.52
CA ASP A 274 11.05 -1.27 3.27
C ASP A 274 10.39 -0.09 4.02
N TYR A 275 9.25 -0.33 4.69
CA TYR A 275 8.49 0.72 5.39
C TYR A 275 8.38 0.43 6.89
N THR A 276 7.56 -0.54 7.28
CA THR A 276 7.30 -0.84 8.70
C THR A 276 8.06 -2.06 9.21
N ASN A 277 8.68 -2.84 8.33
CA ASN A 277 9.33 -4.12 8.61
C ASN A 277 8.40 -5.10 9.33
N LYS A 278 7.13 -5.13 8.91
CA LYS A 278 6.07 -6.00 9.42
C LYS A 278 5.51 -6.90 8.33
N PHE A 279 4.84 -7.95 8.75
CA PHE A 279 3.98 -8.75 7.91
C PHE A 279 2.54 -8.29 8.04
N PHE A 280 1.85 -8.21 6.91
CA PHE A 280 0.45 -7.83 6.79
C PHE A 280 -0.36 -9.01 6.31
N PHE A 281 -1.42 -9.35 7.03
CA PHE A 281 -2.35 -10.41 6.67
C PHE A 281 -3.72 -9.80 6.38
N PHE A 282 -4.13 -9.86 5.12
CA PHE A 282 -5.42 -9.32 4.65
C PHE A 282 -6.55 -10.34 4.71
N GLU A 283 -6.24 -11.58 5.07
CA GLU A 283 -7.21 -12.65 5.31
C GLU A 283 -6.97 -13.28 6.68
N CYS A 284 -8.04 -13.47 7.45
CA CYS A 284 -8.00 -14.18 8.72
C CYS A 284 -9.13 -15.21 8.84
N THR A 285 -8.95 -16.20 9.71
CA THR A 285 -9.96 -17.23 9.99
C THR A 285 -10.20 -17.33 11.49
N TYR A 286 -11.46 -17.31 11.90
CA TYR A 286 -11.87 -17.57 13.30
C TYR A 286 -12.61 -18.88 13.38
N GLU A 287 -12.18 -19.75 14.29
CA GLU A 287 -12.92 -20.95 14.67
C GLU A 287 -13.75 -20.67 15.93
N ILE A 288 -15.06 -20.85 15.83
CA ILE A 288 -16.04 -20.50 16.86
C ILE A 288 -16.77 -21.77 17.28
N THR A 289 -16.69 -22.10 18.56
CA THR A 289 -17.36 -23.27 19.15
C THR A 289 -18.53 -22.85 20.00
N ASN A 290 -19.71 -23.45 19.78
CA ASN A 290 -20.88 -23.28 20.64
C ASN A 290 -21.04 -24.48 21.59
N THR A 291 -21.55 -24.18 22.78
CA THR A 291 -21.83 -25.19 23.79
C THR A 291 -23.30 -25.61 23.70
N PRO A 292 -23.64 -26.91 23.82
CA PRO A 292 -25.03 -27.35 23.88
C PRO A 292 -25.76 -26.71 25.09
N THR A 293 -27.03 -26.34 24.93
CA THR A 293 -27.84 -25.72 25.96
C THR A 293 -28.24 -26.70 27.10
N PHE A 294 -28.10 -28.00 26.87
CA PHE A 294 -28.50 -29.05 27.79
C PHE A 294 -27.30 -29.78 28.44
N HIS A 295 -26.33 -29.05 28.92
CA HIS A 295 -25.44 -29.63 29.93
C HIS A 295 -26.09 -29.48 31.33
N LEU A 296 -26.38 -30.60 31.94
CA LEU A 296 -26.54 -30.60 33.41
C LEU A 296 -25.27 -29.96 33.99
N PRO A 297 -25.38 -29.00 34.92
CA PRO A 297 -24.21 -28.36 35.46
C PRO A 297 -23.34 -29.43 36.13
N GLU A 298 -22.19 -29.72 35.52
CA GLU A 298 -21.09 -30.35 36.24
C GLU A 298 -20.65 -29.35 37.32
N THR A 299 -21.02 -29.64 38.54
CA THR A 299 -20.64 -28.84 39.71
C THR A 299 -19.10 -28.86 39.78
N GLY A 300 -18.45 -27.80 39.31
CA GLY A 300 -17.01 -27.61 39.47
C GLY A 300 -16.18 -27.26 38.25
N ALA A 301 -16.72 -27.19 37.03
CA ALA A 301 -15.95 -26.81 35.84
C ALA A 301 -16.12 -25.34 35.52
N THR A 302 -15.07 -24.55 35.70
CA THR A 302 -14.93 -23.22 35.07
C THR A 302 -14.82 -23.43 33.58
N GLY A 303 -15.87 -23.06 32.84
CA GLY A 303 -15.90 -23.14 31.37
C GLY A 303 -14.76 -22.31 30.77
N THR A 304 -13.73 -22.99 30.33
CA THR A 304 -12.67 -22.38 29.53
C THR A 304 -13.12 -22.38 28.08
N TRP A 305 -13.42 -21.20 27.56
CA TRP A 305 -13.64 -21.00 26.13
C TRP A 305 -12.32 -21.28 25.40
N LYS A 306 -12.26 -22.36 24.65
CA LYS A 306 -11.10 -22.65 23.80
C LYS A 306 -11.39 -22.07 22.43
N TYR A 307 -10.75 -20.98 22.10
CA TYR A 307 -10.61 -20.55 20.72
C TYR A 307 -9.45 -21.34 20.12
N GLY A 308 -9.74 -22.26 19.20
CA GLY A 308 -8.74 -23.02 18.48
C GLY A 308 -8.45 -22.34 17.13
N PHE A 309 -7.17 -22.26 16.79
CA PHE A 309 -6.70 -21.70 15.54
C PHE A 309 -6.12 -22.80 14.66
N VAL A 310 -6.64 -22.95 13.45
CA VAL A 310 -6.05 -23.81 12.44
C VAL A 310 -5.89 -23.01 11.16
N GLY A 311 -4.65 -22.83 10.74
CA GLY A 311 -4.27 -22.20 9.46
C GLY A 311 -4.69 -20.74 9.35
N LEU A 312 -3.75 -19.81 9.65
CA LEU A 312 -3.98 -18.36 9.71
C LEU A 312 -5.17 -17.94 10.59
N GLY A 313 -5.32 -18.61 11.71
CA GLY A 313 -6.22 -18.18 12.74
C GLY A 313 -5.46 -17.30 13.72
N ILE A 314 -5.60 -16.01 13.63
CA ILE A 314 -5.15 -15.11 14.67
C ILE A 314 -6.39 -14.73 15.47
N ALA A 315 -6.62 -15.36 16.62
CA ALA A 315 -7.50 -14.77 17.60
C ALA A 315 -6.69 -13.70 18.33
N LEU A 316 -6.90 -12.50 17.95
CA LEU A 316 -6.76 -11.42 18.90
C LEU A 316 -7.95 -11.47 19.83
N VAL A 317 -7.76 -12.08 21.01
CA VAL A 317 -8.55 -11.68 22.16
C VAL A 317 -8.26 -10.20 22.33
N ALA A 318 -9.20 -9.36 21.93
CA ALA A 318 -9.19 -7.94 22.21
C ALA A 318 -9.25 -7.75 23.74
N GLY A 319 -8.08 -7.71 24.33
CA GLY A 319 -7.87 -7.38 25.70
C GLY A 319 -6.46 -6.83 25.81
N VAL A 320 -6.33 -5.51 25.73
CA VAL A 320 -5.10 -4.75 26.02
C VAL A 320 -4.61 -4.99 27.49
N GLY A 321 -5.01 -6.09 28.12
CA GLY A 321 -4.67 -6.43 29.48
C GLY A 321 -4.05 -7.80 29.72
N THR A 322 -4.14 -8.77 28.81
CA THR A 322 -3.75 -10.15 29.13
C THR A 322 -2.47 -10.66 28.46
N ALA A 323 -2.03 -10.09 27.36
CA ALA A 323 -0.75 -10.45 26.73
C ALA A 323 0.45 -10.14 27.66
N GLY A 324 0.37 -9.08 28.46
CA GLY A 324 1.36 -8.76 29.49
C GLY A 324 1.46 -9.79 30.62
N MET A 325 0.38 -10.51 30.94
CA MET A 325 0.38 -11.49 32.05
C MET A 325 0.94 -12.86 31.65
N VAL A 326 0.79 -13.29 30.41
CA VAL A 326 1.32 -14.60 29.96
C VAL A 326 2.83 -14.55 29.82
N VAL A 327 3.37 -13.47 29.27
CA VAL A 327 4.83 -13.28 29.12
C VAL A 327 5.51 -13.10 30.48
N THR A 328 4.88 -12.40 31.43
CA THR A 328 5.42 -12.24 32.81
C THR A 328 5.38 -13.52 33.59
N LYS A 329 4.36 -14.38 33.40
CA LYS A 329 4.28 -15.68 34.10
C LYS A 329 5.33 -16.69 33.60
N ARG A 330 5.67 -16.70 32.31
CA ARG A 330 6.77 -17.52 31.76
C ARG A 330 8.14 -17.03 32.21
N ARG A 331 8.37 -15.71 32.30
CA ARG A 331 9.64 -15.17 32.82
C ARG A 331 9.84 -15.44 34.33
N ARG A 332 8.80 -15.47 35.11
CA ARG A 332 8.90 -15.85 36.54
C ARG A 332 9.21 -17.33 36.74
N ARG A 333 8.69 -18.25 35.91
CA ARG A 333 9.02 -19.68 35.99
C ARG A 333 10.45 -20.00 35.58
N LYS A 334 11.05 -19.26 34.67
CA LYS A 334 12.46 -19.42 34.29
C LYS A 334 13.46 -18.86 35.31
N LYS A 335 13.04 -17.98 36.24
CA LYS A 335 13.89 -17.46 37.33
C LYS A 335 13.84 -18.29 38.61
N GLN A 336 12.90 -19.22 38.73
CA GLN A 336 12.83 -20.10 39.89
C GLN A 336 13.52 -21.46 39.70
N ASN A 337 14.04 -21.75 38.48
CA ASN A 337 14.76 -22.98 38.16
C ASN A 337 16.22 -22.68 37.74
N LYS A 338 16.82 -21.66 38.34
CA LYS A 338 18.29 -21.43 38.31
C LYS A 338 18.79 -21.28 39.72
#